data_93873f2c48c3fc191462fb0bcfc10224
#
_entry.id   93873f2c48c3fc191462fb0bcfc10224
#
_cell.length_a   1.000
_cell.length_b   1.000
_cell.length_c   1.000
_cell.angle_alpha   90.00
_cell.angle_beta   90.00
_cell.angle_gamma   90.00
#
_symmetry.space_group_name_H-M   'P 1'
#
loop_
_entity.id
_entity.type
_entity.pdbx_description
1 polymer ?
#
loop_
_entity_poly.entity_id
_entity_poly.type
_entity_poly.pdbx_seq_one_letter_code
_entity_poly.pdbx_strand_id
1 'polypeptide(L)'
;LVTKNSPYKRSIAATAGTGYNWISEKAQLNLGFTYGDRFFNNKLGLMVSASYQNAPSGSYDTEFTWEQDKDGKAYVNDYQMRQYYVTRERQSYSAALDWDISTNHKLTFKGIFNNRNDWENRYRTNLKDLEPDGSATVRIQTKAGTPDNRNARLERQRTMDFSLGGEHLFGLLSMDWHASYAKASEERPNERYIDFQLKKQKFDIDLSNERQPFASPKDGSTMTLNDEFSLKELTEQQEDIKEQDLKFSANFKLPFKNGNKLKFGAKVVRKTKDKTVDF
;
A
#
# COMPACT_ATOMS: atom_id res chain seq x y z
N LEU A 1 12.43 10.65 -6.57
CA LEU A 1 12.16 10.92 -5.16
C LEU A 1 11.86 12.41 -4.95
N VAL A 2 10.71 12.71 -4.35
CA VAL A 2 10.33 14.10 -3.99
C VAL A 2 10.34 14.19 -2.47
N THR A 3 11.32 14.92 -1.92
CA THR A 3 11.43 15.25 -0.50
C THR A 3 11.41 16.75 -0.32
N LYS A 4 11.09 17.22 0.88
CA LYS A 4 11.25 18.64 1.20
C LYS A 4 12.72 19.04 1.08
N ASN A 5 12.99 20.20 0.54
CA ASN A 5 14.34 20.79 0.55
C ASN A 5 14.60 21.45 1.90
N SER A 6 15.87 21.66 2.25
CA SER A 6 16.24 22.40 3.45
C SER A 6 15.73 23.85 3.39
N PRO A 7 15.18 24.38 4.47
CA PRO A 7 14.66 25.75 4.51
C PRO A 7 15.80 26.76 4.64
N TYR A 8 15.54 28.02 4.28
CA TYR A 8 16.49 29.11 4.50
C TYR A 8 16.59 29.57 5.96
N LYS A 9 15.56 29.27 6.77
CA LYS A 9 15.52 29.55 8.22
C LYS A 9 15.18 28.27 8.97
N ARG A 10 15.65 28.18 10.22
CA ARG A 10 15.25 27.06 11.09
C ARG A 10 13.75 26.86 11.08
N SER A 11 13.36 25.63 10.86
CA SER A 11 11.96 25.19 10.83
C SER A 11 11.80 23.95 11.70
N ILE A 12 10.87 24.00 12.65
CA ILE A 12 10.49 22.87 13.49
C ILE A 12 8.98 22.75 13.40
N ALA A 13 8.51 21.55 13.14
CA ALA A 13 7.08 21.23 13.15
C ALA A 13 6.87 19.89 13.84
N ALA A 14 5.88 19.83 14.70
CA ALA A 14 5.42 18.61 15.34
C ALA A 14 3.91 18.50 15.15
N THR A 15 3.44 17.29 14.95
CA THR A 15 2.01 16.97 14.83
C THR A 15 1.70 15.80 15.72
N ALA A 16 0.63 15.91 16.51
CA ALA A 16 0.03 14.80 17.23
C ALA A 16 -1.47 14.83 16.95
N GLY A 17 -2.01 13.67 16.60
CA GLY A 17 -3.42 13.51 16.31
C GLY A 17 -3.92 12.17 16.82
N THR A 18 -5.17 12.13 17.22
CA THR A 18 -5.86 10.92 17.63
C THR A 18 -7.23 10.88 17.00
N GLY A 19 -7.81 9.70 16.92
CA GLY A 19 -9.15 9.45 16.47
C GLY A 19 -9.68 8.17 17.08
N TYR A 20 -10.93 7.86 16.83
CA TYR A 20 -11.55 6.62 17.25
C TYR A 20 -12.35 6.03 16.08
N ASN A 21 -12.12 4.75 15.81
CA ASN A 21 -12.90 4.03 14.81
C ASN A 21 -13.97 3.20 15.50
N TRP A 22 -15.23 3.53 15.26
CA TRP A 22 -16.38 2.94 15.93
C TRP A 22 -16.64 1.48 15.54
N ILE A 23 -16.26 1.06 14.30
CA ILE A 23 -16.46 -0.32 13.85
C ILE A 23 -15.42 -1.26 14.49
N SER A 24 -14.17 -0.84 14.55
CA SER A 24 -13.11 -1.61 15.19
C SER A 24 -13.00 -1.38 16.70
N GLU A 25 -13.73 -0.40 17.25
CA GLU A 25 -13.73 0.01 18.67
C GLU A 25 -12.32 0.30 19.21
N LYS A 26 -11.48 0.94 18.38
CA LYS A 26 -10.08 1.21 18.70
C LYS A 26 -9.70 2.66 18.44
N ALA A 27 -8.81 3.17 19.30
CA ALA A 27 -8.20 4.49 19.11
C ALA A 27 -7.14 4.45 18.00
N GLN A 28 -7.02 5.56 17.30
CA GLN A 28 -6.01 5.83 16.29
C GLN A 28 -4.97 6.81 16.82
N LEU A 29 -3.73 6.71 16.33
CA LEU A 29 -2.64 7.62 16.70
C LEU A 29 -1.90 8.05 15.43
N ASN A 30 -1.62 9.34 15.34
CA ASN A 30 -0.81 9.92 14.28
C ASN A 30 0.20 10.90 14.90
N LEU A 31 1.49 10.68 14.66
CA LEU A 31 2.59 11.51 15.12
C LEU A 31 3.46 11.92 13.95
N GLY A 32 3.92 13.15 13.95
CA GLY A 32 4.83 13.67 12.94
C GLY A 32 5.82 14.66 13.54
N PHE A 33 7.04 14.63 13.02
CA PHE A 33 8.09 15.59 13.37
C PHE A 33 8.86 15.96 12.12
N THR A 34 9.20 17.23 12.02
CA THR A 34 10.05 17.75 10.95
C THR A 34 10.99 18.80 11.56
N TYR A 35 12.27 18.68 11.25
CA TYR A 35 13.29 19.65 11.58
C TYR A 35 14.05 20.04 10.32
N GLY A 36 14.30 21.31 10.13
CA GLY A 36 15.13 21.83 9.06
C GLY A 36 15.93 23.04 9.51
N ASP A 37 17.18 23.10 9.08
CA ASP A 37 18.08 24.23 9.38
C ASP A 37 19.20 24.34 8.36
N ARG A 38 19.94 25.43 8.42
CA ARG A 38 21.18 25.66 7.66
C ARG A 38 22.34 25.96 8.58
N PHE A 39 23.51 25.42 8.24
CA PHE A 39 24.73 25.48 9.01
C PHE A 39 25.88 26.07 8.16
N PHE A 40 26.98 26.42 8.80
CA PHE A 40 28.19 26.88 8.15
C PHE A 40 27.94 28.06 7.19
N ASN A 41 27.39 29.17 7.71
CA ASN A 41 27.01 30.34 6.92
C ASN A 41 26.08 30.00 5.75
N ASN A 42 25.06 29.18 6.02
CA ASN A 42 24.07 28.70 5.06
C ASN A 42 24.60 27.77 3.95
N LYS A 43 25.82 27.27 4.07
CA LYS A 43 26.39 26.37 3.05
C LYS A 43 25.84 24.94 3.13
N LEU A 44 25.50 24.49 4.32
CA LEU A 44 24.95 23.13 4.53
C LEU A 44 23.50 23.23 5.00
N GLY A 45 22.59 22.76 4.20
CA GLY A 45 21.17 22.62 4.56
C GLY A 45 20.83 21.20 4.96
N LEU A 46 20.05 21.05 6.04
CA LEU A 46 19.52 19.80 6.56
C LEU A 46 18.00 19.87 6.67
N MET A 47 17.32 18.82 6.24
CA MET A 47 15.91 18.57 6.52
C MET A 47 15.74 17.12 6.92
N VAL A 48 15.13 16.88 8.08
CA VAL A 48 14.75 15.54 8.53
C VAL A 48 13.27 15.51 8.89
N SER A 49 12.61 14.40 8.60
CA SER A 49 11.23 14.21 9.00
C SER A 49 11.03 12.76 9.46
N ALA A 50 10.16 12.58 10.44
CA ALA A 50 9.71 11.28 10.92
C ALA A 50 8.19 11.32 11.11
N SER A 51 7.52 10.24 10.78
CA SER A 51 6.10 10.07 11.10
C SER A 51 5.80 8.64 11.53
N TYR A 52 4.84 8.52 12.42
CA TYR A 52 4.26 7.27 12.87
C TYR A 52 2.73 7.37 12.84
N GLN A 53 2.10 6.35 12.31
CA GLN A 53 0.65 6.21 12.31
C GLN A 53 0.26 4.80 12.75
N ASN A 54 -0.68 4.71 13.68
CA ASN A 54 -1.42 3.48 13.99
C ASN A 54 -2.90 3.75 13.74
N ALA A 55 -3.47 3.09 12.72
CA ALA A 55 -4.82 3.35 12.26
C ALA A 55 -5.62 2.03 12.19
N PRO A 56 -6.14 1.54 13.33
CA PRO A 56 -7.13 0.49 13.32
C PRO A 56 -8.42 0.99 12.67
N SER A 57 -9.01 0.14 11.84
CA SER A 57 -10.25 0.41 11.10
C SER A 57 -11.07 -0.86 10.96
N GLY A 58 -12.35 -0.71 10.74
CA GLY A 58 -13.27 -1.77 10.36
C GLY A 58 -14.19 -1.27 9.24
N SER A 59 -14.70 -2.21 8.45
CA SER A 59 -15.73 -1.93 7.45
C SER A 59 -16.68 -3.11 7.33
N TYR A 60 -17.93 -2.78 7.02
CA TYR A 60 -18.93 -3.71 6.54
C TYR A 60 -19.23 -3.32 5.10
N ASP A 61 -19.15 -4.27 4.19
CA ASP A 61 -19.43 -4.02 2.80
C ASP A 61 -20.16 -5.19 2.15
N THR A 62 -20.84 -4.91 1.05
CA THR A 62 -21.46 -5.90 0.19
C THR A 62 -20.95 -5.73 -1.24
N GLU A 63 -20.75 -6.87 -1.90
CA GLU A 63 -20.34 -6.92 -3.30
C GLU A 63 -21.26 -7.84 -4.06
N PHE A 64 -21.67 -7.41 -5.24
CA PHE A 64 -22.56 -8.15 -6.12
C PHE A 64 -21.90 -8.39 -7.47
N THR A 65 -22.06 -9.61 -8.00
CA THR A 65 -21.81 -9.88 -9.40
C THR A 65 -23.14 -10.08 -10.11
N TRP A 66 -23.33 -9.39 -11.22
CA TRP A 66 -24.54 -9.45 -12.01
C TRP A 66 -24.30 -10.29 -13.25
N GLU A 67 -25.26 -11.16 -13.58
CA GLU A 67 -25.31 -11.91 -14.81
C GLU A 67 -26.64 -11.68 -15.52
N GLN A 68 -26.79 -12.19 -16.73
CA GLN A 68 -28.04 -12.18 -17.47
C GLN A 68 -28.53 -13.63 -17.66
N ASP A 69 -29.82 -13.81 -17.43
CA ASP A 69 -30.47 -15.07 -17.75
C ASP A 69 -30.63 -15.25 -19.29
N LYS A 70 -31.17 -16.39 -19.70
CA LYS A 70 -31.39 -16.71 -21.13
C LYS A 70 -32.33 -15.74 -21.85
N ASP A 71 -33.14 -14.99 -21.12
CA ASP A 71 -34.06 -13.98 -21.62
C ASP A 71 -33.47 -12.57 -21.61
N GLY A 72 -32.18 -12.45 -21.21
CA GLY A 72 -31.45 -11.19 -21.12
C GLY A 72 -31.76 -10.36 -19.87
N LYS A 73 -32.50 -10.91 -18.90
CA LYS A 73 -32.83 -10.22 -17.65
C LYS A 73 -31.66 -10.31 -16.68
N ALA A 74 -31.23 -9.18 -16.14
CA ALA A 74 -30.17 -9.12 -15.15
C ALA A 74 -30.60 -9.72 -13.80
N TYR A 75 -29.72 -10.49 -13.19
CA TYR A 75 -29.89 -11.04 -11.85
C TYR A 75 -28.56 -11.04 -11.09
N VAL A 76 -28.60 -11.12 -9.76
CA VAL A 76 -27.42 -11.22 -8.90
C VAL A 76 -26.99 -12.69 -8.86
N ASN A 77 -25.80 -13.01 -9.39
CA ASN A 77 -25.25 -14.36 -9.39
C ASN A 77 -24.35 -14.63 -8.15
N ASP A 78 -23.67 -13.62 -7.65
CA ASP A 78 -22.79 -13.70 -6.47
C ASP A 78 -23.11 -12.56 -5.52
N TYR A 79 -23.45 -12.86 -4.28
CA TYR A 79 -23.79 -11.88 -3.25
C TYR A 79 -22.89 -12.10 -2.04
N GLN A 80 -21.95 -11.20 -1.81
CA GLN A 80 -20.98 -11.26 -0.73
C GLN A 80 -21.27 -10.22 0.34
N MET A 81 -21.35 -10.66 1.58
CA MET A 81 -21.38 -9.83 2.78
C MET A 81 -20.03 -9.99 3.48
N ARG A 82 -19.32 -8.89 3.66
CA ARG A 82 -17.95 -8.91 4.18
C ARG A 82 -17.79 -7.99 5.37
N GLN A 83 -17.00 -8.43 6.31
CA GLN A 83 -16.56 -7.67 7.47
C GLN A 83 -15.05 -7.69 7.54
N TYR A 84 -14.43 -6.53 7.56
CA TYR A 84 -13.00 -6.35 7.67
C TYR A 84 -12.63 -5.67 8.99
N TYR A 85 -11.55 -6.16 9.58
CA TYR A 85 -10.81 -5.48 10.63
C TYR A 85 -9.37 -5.37 10.19
N VAL A 86 -8.87 -4.13 10.07
CA VAL A 86 -7.52 -3.83 9.64
C VAL A 86 -6.85 -2.95 10.67
N THR A 87 -5.66 -3.32 11.11
CA THR A 87 -4.77 -2.42 11.85
C THR A 87 -3.60 -2.06 10.95
N ARG A 88 -3.55 -0.80 10.52
CA ARG A 88 -2.49 -0.28 9.67
C ARG A 88 -1.49 0.54 10.49
N GLU A 89 -0.26 0.05 10.55
CA GLU A 89 0.86 0.81 11.11
C GLU A 89 1.75 1.32 9.98
N ARG A 90 2.07 2.60 10.01
CA ARG A 90 3.00 3.24 9.07
C ARG A 90 4.10 3.96 9.82
N GLN A 91 5.32 3.81 9.33
CA GLN A 91 6.49 4.55 9.75
C GLN A 91 7.16 5.13 8.53
N SER A 92 7.47 6.42 8.56
CA SER A 92 8.16 7.09 7.47
C SER A 92 9.27 7.96 8.04
N TYR A 93 10.45 7.84 7.46
CA TYR A 93 11.62 8.65 7.79
C TYR A 93 12.19 9.24 6.52
N SER A 94 12.56 10.51 6.54
CA SER A 94 13.24 11.12 5.42
C SER A 94 14.34 12.06 5.88
N ALA A 95 15.41 12.14 5.08
CA ALA A 95 16.50 13.10 5.25
C ALA A 95 16.84 13.71 3.90
N ALA A 96 17.11 15.01 3.89
CA ALA A 96 17.67 15.72 2.75
C ALA A 96 18.80 16.63 3.24
N LEU A 97 19.91 16.58 2.50
CA LEU A 97 21.06 17.44 2.68
C LEU A 97 21.35 18.14 1.36
N ASP A 98 21.62 19.42 1.42
CA ASP A 98 22.20 20.17 0.33
C ASP A 98 23.44 20.91 0.82
N TRP A 99 24.55 20.77 0.09
CA TRP A 99 25.83 21.32 0.47
C TRP A 99 26.42 22.17 -0.66
N ASP A 100 26.44 23.48 -0.46
CA ASP A 100 27.11 24.45 -1.32
C ASP A 100 28.61 24.48 -0.94
N ILE A 101 29.41 23.55 -1.52
CA ILE A 101 30.85 23.46 -1.28
C ILE A 101 31.53 24.79 -1.68
N SER A 102 31.11 25.32 -2.83
CA SER A 102 31.52 26.61 -3.35
C SER A 102 30.41 27.19 -4.23
N THR A 103 30.62 28.36 -4.80
CA THR A 103 29.70 28.97 -5.78
C THR A 103 29.51 28.10 -7.04
N ASN A 104 30.47 27.23 -7.33
CA ASN A 104 30.50 26.42 -8.54
C ASN A 104 30.20 24.92 -8.28
N HIS A 105 30.12 24.51 -7.03
CA HIS A 105 30.00 23.08 -6.68
C HIS A 105 28.99 22.87 -5.59
N LYS A 106 27.95 22.09 -5.90
CA LYS A 106 26.88 21.70 -4.99
C LYS A 106 26.73 20.20 -4.95
N LEU A 107 26.49 19.64 -3.77
CA LEU A 107 26.11 18.25 -3.57
C LEU A 107 24.75 18.18 -2.91
N THR A 108 24.00 17.15 -3.23
CA THR A 108 22.70 16.87 -2.62
C THR A 108 22.62 15.39 -2.23
N PHE A 109 22.08 15.12 -1.06
CA PHE A 109 21.68 13.78 -0.63
C PHE A 109 20.21 13.79 -0.29
N LYS A 110 19.50 12.76 -0.67
CA LYS A 110 18.11 12.50 -0.25
C LYS A 110 17.93 11.05 0.10
N GLY A 111 17.25 10.80 1.21
CA GLY A 111 16.93 9.46 1.65
C GLY A 111 15.49 9.41 2.19
N ILE A 112 14.82 8.30 1.92
CA ILE A 112 13.53 7.98 2.48
C ILE A 112 13.48 6.50 2.85
N PHE A 113 12.83 6.21 3.96
CA PHE A 113 12.47 4.86 4.37
C PHE A 113 11.02 4.86 4.83
N ASN A 114 10.23 3.93 4.29
CA ASN A 114 8.85 3.70 4.69
C ASN A 114 8.68 2.23 5.05
N ASN A 115 7.92 1.99 6.12
CA ASN A 115 7.44 0.68 6.51
C ASN A 115 5.93 0.77 6.76
N ARG A 116 5.17 -0.15 6.16
CA ARG A 116 3.74 -0.35 6.38
C ARG A 116 3.50 -1.79 6.78
N ASN A 117 2.82 -1.99 7.88
CA ASN A 117 2.29 -3.28 8.29
C ASN A 117 0.77 -3.17 8.34
N ASP A 118 0.09 -4.02 7.60
CA ASP A 118 -1.36 -4.18 7.62
C ASP A 118 -1.68 -5.55 8.22
N TRP A 119 -2.29 -5.57 9.38
CA TRP A 119 -2.87 -6.78 9.97
C TRP A 119 -4.35 -6.78 9.65
N GLU A 120 -4.79 -7.78 8.90
CA GLU A 120 -6.16 -7.87 8.38
C GLU A 120 -6.82 -9.18 8.78
N ASN A 121 -8.04 -9.10 9.28
CA ASN A 121 -9.00 -10.20 9.34
C ASN A 121 -10.20 -9.86 8.46
N ARG A 122 -10.64 -10.83 7.68
CA ARG A 122 -11.87 -10.73 6.88
C ARG A 122 -12.77 -11.90 7.17
N TYR A 123 -14.01 -11.61 7.48
CA TYR A 123 -15.10 -12.57 7.56
C TYR A 123 -16.03 -12.33 6.39
N ARG A 124 -16.40 -13.40 5.68
CA ARG A 124 -17.23 -13.31 4.49
C ARG A 124 -18.30 -14.39 4.50
N THR A 125 -19.56 -14.00 4.30
CA THR A 125 -20.64 -14.90 3.88
C THR A 125 -20.95 -14.59 2.43
N ASN A 126 -21.01 -15.61 1.59
CA ASN A 126 -21.22 -15.50 0.17
C ASN A 126 -22.35 -16.46 -0.28
N LEU A 127 -23.37 -15.92 -0.95
CA LEU A 127 -24.32 -16.68 -1.74
C LEU A 127 -23.74 -16.79 -3.15
N LYS A 128 -23.11 -17.94 -3.42
CA LYS A 128 -22.42 -18.21 -4.67
C LYS A 128 -23.30 -19.03 -5.60
N ASP A 129 -23.14 -18.81 -6.91
CA ASP A 129 -23.94 -19.44 -7.95
C ASP A 129 -25.45 -19.26 -7.64
N LEU A 130 -25.80 -18.03 -7.30
CA LEU A 130 -27.18 -17.63 -7.00
C LEU A 130 -27.95 -17.56 -8.31
N GLU A 131 -28.99 -18.37 -8.42
CA GLU A 131 -29.82 -18.49 -9.60
C GLU A 131 -31.11 -17.63 -9.49
N PRO A 132 -31.78 -17.31 -10.61
CA PRO A 132 -33.03 -16.56 -10.58
C PRO A 132 -34.16 -17.19 -9.75
N ASP A 133 -34.12 -18.51 -9.51
CA ASP A 133 -35.06 -19.22 -8.64
C ASP A 133 -34.72 -19.15 -7.16
N GLY A 134 -33.68 -18.41 -6.80
CA GLY A 134 -33.16 -18.21 -5.44
C GLY A 134 -32.27 -19.34 -4.94
N SER A 135 -31.97 -20.36 -5.75
CA SER A 135 -31.04 -21.42 -5.35
C SER A 135 -29.60 -20.93 -5.31
N ALA A 136 -28.84 -21.31 -4.29
CA ALA A 136 -27.44 -20.90 -4.11
C ALA A 136 -26.63 -21.90 -3.30
N THR A 137 -25.32 -21.75 -3.36
CA THR A 137 -24.35 -22.34 -2.42
C THR A 137 -23.94 -21.26 -1.41
N VAL A 138 -24.18 -21.48 -0.13
CA VAL A 138 -23.65 -20.61 0.93
C VAL A 138 -22.20 -20.96 1.19
N ARG A 139 -21.33 -19.96 1.21
CA ARG A 139 -19.94 -20.09 1.60
C ARG A 139 -19.63 -19.15 2.76
N ILE A 140 -18.97 -19.65 3.78
CA ILE A 140 -18.50 -18.89 4.94
C ILE A 140 -16.99 -18.99 4.98
N GLN A 141 -16.32 -17.87 4.79
CA GLN A 141 -14.86 -17.82 4.71
C GLN A 141 -14.29 -16.87 5.74
N THR A 142 -13.24 -17.33 6.42
CA THR A 142 -12.38 -16.49 7.26
C THR A 142 -11.01 -16.39 6.62
N LYS A 143 -10.50 -15.15 6.52
CA LYS A 143 -9.13 -14.84 6.18
C LYS A 143 -8.44 -14.30 7.43
N ALA A 144 -7.33 -14.92 7.82
CA ALA A 144 -6.60 -14.62 9.04
C ALA A 144 -5.10 -14.92 8.89
N GLY A 145 -4.38 -15.02 9.99
CA GLY A 145 -2.97 -15.38 10.06
C GLY A 145 -2.68 -16.30 11.23
N THR A 146 -1.42 -16.33 11.67
CA THR A 146 -0.95 -17.12 12.80
C THR A 146 -0.88 -16.28 14.09
N PRO A 147 -0.72 -16.91 15.27
CA PRO A 147 -0.46 -16.20 16.52
C PRO A 147 0.74 -15.24 16.45
N ASP A 148 1.80 -15.60 15.71
CA ASP A 148 2.98 -14.75 15.51
C ASP A 148 2.65 -13.44 14.77
N ASN A 149 1.55 -13.45 14.02
CA ASN A 149 1.03 -12.31 13.28
C ASN A 149 -0.26 -11.75 13.90
N ARG A 150 -0.42 -11.82 15.23
CA ARG A 150 -1.62 -11.32 15.94
C ARG A 150 -2.93 -12.00 15.50
N ASN A 151 -2.87 -13.25 15.04
CA ASN A 151 -3.98 -14.00 14.42
C ASN A 151 -4.62 -13.27 13.23
N ALA A 152 -3.88 -12.41 12.55
CA ALA A 152 -4.32 -11.65 11.39
C ALA A 152 -3.37 -11.90 10.21
N ARG A 153 -3.88 -11.82 9.00
CA ARG A 153 -3.02 -11.74 7.81
C ARG A 153 -2.15 -10.51 7.93
N LEU A 154 -0.83 -10.70 7.90
CA LEU A 154 0.11 -9.60 7.81
C LEU A 154 0.51 -9.35 6.36
N GLU A 155 0.36 -8.11 5.90
CA GLU A 155 1.02 -7.60 4.71
C GLU A 155 2.02 -6.52 5.14
N ARG A 156 3.30 -6.80 4.94
CA ARG A 156 4.39 -5.88 5.25
C ARG A 156 4.99 -5.33 3.99
N GLN A 157 4.94 -4.02 3.82
CA GLN A 157 5.57 -3.33 2.71
C GLN A 157 6.65 -2.39 3.22
N ARG A 158 7.84 -2.48 2.62
CA ARG A 158 8.97 -1.60 2.91
C ARG A 158 9.49 -0.99 1.64
N THR A 159 9.77 0.31 1.68
CA THR A 159 10.44 1.01 0.59
C THR A 159 11.56 1.88 1.15
N MET A 160 12.70 1.86 0.50
CA MET A 160 13.78 2.80 0.73
C MET A 160 14.32 3.32 -0.58
N ASP A 161 14.72 4.57 -0.59
CA ASP A 161 15.35 5.22 -1.72
C ASP A 161 16.42 6.16 -1.19
N PHE A 162 17.63 6.01 -1.69
CA PHE A 162 18.76 6.90 -1.39
C PHE A 162 19.27 7.46 -2.70
N SER A 163 19.50 8.77 -2.72
CA SER A 163 20.04 9.44 -3.89
C SER A 163 21.11 10.45 -3.53
N LEU A 164 22.14 10.49 -4.35
CA LEU A 164 23.19 11.48 -4.36
C LEU A 164 23.15 12.23 -5.69
N GLY A 165 23.33 13.54 -5.64
CA GLY A 165 23.42 14.36 -6.83
C GLY A 165 24.51 15.41 -6.67
N GLY A 166 25.08 15.83 -7.78
CA GLY A 166 26.06 16.91 -7.81
C GLY A 166 25.82 17.83 -9.00
N GLU A 167 26.03 19.11 -8.76
CA GLU A 167 26.03 20.17 -9.78
C GLU A 167 27.38 20.87 -9.74
N HIS A 168 28.05 20.95 -10.87
CA HIS A 168 29.41 21.45 -10.96
C HIS A 168 29.56 22.38 -12.17
N LEU A 169 30.29 23.47 -11.97
CA LEU A 169 30.68 24.40 -13.02
C LEU A 169 32.21 24.42 -13.12
N PHE A 170 32.74 23.86 -14.21
CA PHE A 170 34.17 23.87 -14.53
C PHE A 170 34.47 24.85 -15.67
N GLY A 171 34.71 26.09 -15.32
CA GLY A 171 34.79 27.19 -16.29
C GLY A 171 33.46 27.37 -17.03
N LEU A 172 33.38 27.06 -18.32
CA LEU A 172 32.15 27.10 -19.12
C LEU A 172 31.36 25.79 -19.12
N LEU A 173 31.98 24.69 -18.70
CA LEU A 173 31.35 23.38 -18.69
C LEU A 173 30.51 23.20 -17.42
N SER A 174 29.19 23.09 -17.57
CA SER A 174 28.29 22.68 -16.50
C SER A 174 28.13 21.15 -16.56
N MET A 175 28.21 20.49 -15.41
CA MET A 175 27.97 19.07 -15.22
C MET A 175 26.94 18.90 -14.11
N ASP A 176 25.94 18.06 -14.32
CA ASP A 176 25.08 17.50 -13.28
C ASP A 176 25.13 15.96 -13.33
N TRP A 177 25.16 15.35 -12.18
CA TRP A 177 25.10 13.90 -12.04
C TRP A 177 24.16 13.47 -10.92
N HIS A 178 23.60 12.29 -11.06
CA HIS A 178 22.69 11.71 -10.10
C HIS A 178 22.93 10.19 -10.00
N ALA A 179 23.09 9.70 -8.77
CA ALA A 179 23.15 8.30 -8.44
C ALA A 179 22.01 7.96 -7.48
N SER A 180 21.32 6.86 -7.67
CA SER A 180 20.29 6.42 -6.73
C SER A 180 20.25 4.90 -6.59
N TYR A 181 19.90 4.47 -5.38
CA TYR A 181 19.60 3.11 -5.03
C TYR A 181 18.22 3.07 -4.36
N ALA A 182 17.33 2.28 -4.92
CA ALA A 182 16.01 2.04 -4.35
C ALA A 182 15.79 0.55 -4.10
N LYS A 183 15.11 0.23 -3.01
CA LYS A 183 14.66 -1.13 -2.70
C LYS A 183 13.22 -1.08 -2.22
N ALA A 184 12.40 -1.99 -2.74
CA ALA A 184 11.04 -2.24 -2.27
C ALA A 184 10.89 -3.73 -1.93
N SER A 185 10.09 -4.04 -0.91
CA SER A 185 9.68 -5.40 -0.60
C SER A 185 8.22 -5.44 -0.14
N GLU A 186 7.57 -6.56 -0.45
CA GLU A 186 6.29 -6.94 0.12
C GLU A 186 6.40 -8.37 0.63
N GLU A 187 6.02 -8.58 1.89
CA GLU A 187 6.04 -9.86 2.57
C GLU A 187 4.63 -10.16 3.09
N ARG A 188 4.11 -11.34 2.82
CA ARG A 188 2.87 -11.88 3.37
C ARG A 188 3.15 -13.22 4.02
N PRO A 189 3.70 -13.23 5.24
CA PRO A 189 3.95 -14.47 5.96
C PRO A 189 2.64 -15.02 6.52
N ASN A 190 2.37 -16.31 6.30
CA ASN A 190 1.27 -17.05 6.92
C ASN A 190 -0.12 -16.46 6.68
N GLU A 191 -0.49 -16.20 5.43
CA GLU A 191 -1.86 -15.87 5.04
C GLU A 191 -2.69 -17.16 5.02
N ARG A 192 -3.78 -17.21 5.80
CA ARG A 192 -4.63 -18.40 5.94
C ARG A 192 -6.06 -18.11 5.55
N TYR A 193 -6.64 -19.06 4.82
CA TYR A 193 -8.06 -19.09 4.50
C TYR A 193 -8.66 -20.39 4.99
N ILE A 194 -9.80 -20.29 5.65
CA ILE A 194 -10.68 -21.43 5.92
C ILE A 194 -12.04 -21.13 5.30
N ASP A 195 -12.56 -22.07 4.52
CA ASP A 195 -13.80 -21.92 3.75
C ASP A 195 -14.71 -23.12 3.96
N PHE A 196 -15.91 -22.86 4.45
CA PHE A 196 -16.97 -23.84 4.59
C PHE A 196 -18.07 -23.57 3.57
N GLN A 197 -18.76 -24.61 3.12
CA GLN A 197 -19.87 -24.50 2.19
C GLN A 197 -21.07 -25.35 2.59
N LEU A 198 -22.26 -24.84 2.25
CA LEU A 198 -23.53 -25.53 2.31
C LEU A 198 -24.25 -25.33 0.99
N LYS A 199 -24.51 -26.44 0.26
CA LYS A 199 -25.12 -26.40 -1.08
C LYS A 199 -26.65 -26.46 -0.99
N LYS A 200 -27.33 -26.18 -2.12
CA LYS A 200 -28.77 -26.34 -2.31
C LYS A 200 -29.61 -25.54 -1.32
N GLN A 201 -29.15 -24.36 -1.00
CA GLN A 201 -29.90 -23.41 -0.18
C GLN A 201 -30.83 -22.58 -1.07
N LYS A 202 -31.89 -22.04 -0.48
CA LYS A 202 -32.90 -21.19 -1.14
C LYS A 202 -33.00 -19.84 -0.46
N PHE A 203 -33.08 -18.78 -1.27
CA PHE A 203 -33.19 -17.39 -0.80
C PHE A 203 -34.24 -16.62 -1.58
N ASP A 204 -34.97 -15.78 -0.88
CA ASP A 204 -35.72 -14.70 -1.53
C ASP A 204 -34.80 -13.49 -1.68
N ILE A 205 -34.67 -12.99 -2.90
CA ILE A 205 -33.82 -11.85 -3.23
C ILE A 205 -34.70 -10.64 -3.49
N ASP A 206 -34.58 -9.62 -2.65
CA ASP A 206 -35.24 -8.33 -2.83
C ASP A 206 -34.30 -7.38 -3.58
N LEU A 207 -34.69 -7.00 -4.79
CA LEU A 207 -34.00 -6.04 -5.66
C LEU A 207 -34.75 -4.70 -5.73
N SER A 208 -35.71 -4.44 -4.86
CA SER A 208 -36.44 -3.16 -4.85
C SER A 208 -35.51 -1.95 -4.71
N ASN A 209 -34.38 -2.13 -4.05
CA ASN A 209 -33.26 -1.20 -4.06
C ASN A 209 -32.03 -1.89 -4.68
N GLU A 210 -31.80 -1.64 -5.96
CA GLU A 210 -30.68 -2.22 -6.71
C GLU A 210 -29.28 -1.89 -6.13
N ARG A 211 -29.20 -0.82 -5.33
CA ARG A 211 -27.93 -0.45 -4.65
C ARG A 211 -27.73 -1.20 -3.34
N GLN A 212 -28.77 -1.81 -2.80
CA GLN A 212 -28.76 -2.57 -1.54
C GLN A 212 -29.69 -3.78 -1.66
N PRO A 213 -29.38 -4.76 -2.56
CA PRO A 213 -30.15 -6.00 -2.63
C PRO A 213 -30.10 -6.72 -1.29
N PHE A 214 -31.21 -7.34 -0.92
CA PHE A 214 -31.32 -8.09 0.34
C PHE A 214 -31.69 -9.55 0.06
N ALA A 215 -31.02 -10.50 0.74
CA ALA A 215 -31.29 -11.91 0.63
C ALA A 215 -31.83 -12.46 1.96
N SER A 216 -32.94 -13.15 1.93
CA SER A 216 -33.57 -13.82 3.08
C SER A 216 -33.55 -15.33 2.89
N PRO A 217 -33.12 -16.14 3.88
CA PRO A 217 -33.23 -17.59 3.82
C PRO A 217 -34.69 -18.05 3.67
N LYS A 218 -34.91 -19.10 2.90
CA LYS A 218 -36.20 -19.71 2.62
C LYS A 218 -36.14 -21.24 2.79
N ASP A 219 -37.27 -21.87 3.05
CA ASP A 219 -37.42 -23.33 3.09
C ASP A 219 -36.42 -24.04 4.04
N GLY A 220 -36.15 -23.45 5.21
CA GLY A 220 -35.21 -23.99 6.19
C GLY A 220 -33.71 -23.72 5.87
N SER A 221 -33.42 -22.95 4.80
CA SER A 221 -32.05 -22.55 4.45
C SER A 221 -31.43 -21.65 5.50
N THR A 222 -30.11 -21.55 5.52
CA THR A 222 -29.35 -20.76 6.49
C THR A 222 -28.12 -20.11 5.89
N MET A 223 -27.74 -18.95 6.43
CA MET A 223 -26.44 -18.31 6.22
C MET A 223 -25.52 -18.41 7.44
N THR A 224 -25.97 -19.11 8.48
CA THR A 224 -25.19 -19.28 9.73
C THR A 224 -24.51 -20.63 9.73
N LEU A 225 -23.20 -20.63 10.03
CA LEU A 225 -22.40 -21.87 10.12
C LEU A 225 -23.01 -22.81 11.16
N ASN A 226 -23.27 -24.05 10.75
CA ASN A 226 -23.77 -25.15 11.58
C ASN A 226 -23.09 -26.45 11.14
N ASP A 227 -23.51 -27.57 11.69
CA ASP A 227 -22.98 -28.93 11.45
C ASP A 227 -23.30 -29.50 10.05
N GLU A 228 -24.20 -28.87 9.29
CA GLU A 228 -24.49 -29.25 7.90
C GLU A 228 -23.45 -28.74 6.90
N PHE A 229 -22.65 -27.74 7.31
CA PHE A 229 -21.57 -27.20 6.45
C PHE A 229 -20.42 -28.21 6.34
N SER A 230 -19.90 -28.34 5.14
CA SER A 230 -18.67 -29.10 4.86
C SER A 230 -17.49 -28.17 4.69
N LEU A 231 -16.30 -28.57 5.18
CA LEU A 231 -15.05 -27.91 4.86
C LEU A 231 -14.82 -27.98 3.35
N LYS A 232 -14.65 -26.83 2.72
CA LYS A 232 -14.34 -26.73 1.31
C LYS A 232 -12.84 -26.56 1.06
N GLU A 233 -12.20 -25.70 1.83
CA GLU A 233 -10.82 -25.31 1.60
C GLU A 233 -10.15 -24.87 2.91
N LEU A 234 -8.92 -25.29 3.08
CA LEU A 234 -7.98 -24.76 4.05
C LEU A 234 -6.68 -24.48 3.31
N THR A 235 -6.33 -23.20 3.20
CA THR A 235 -5.14 -22.76 2.48
C THR A 235 -4.23 -21.96 3.40
N GLU A 236 -2.94 -22.24 3.33
CA GLU A 236 -1.89 -21.43 3.93
C GLU A 236 -0.94 -21.00 2.82
N GLN A 237 -0.63 -19.70 2.76
CA GLN A 237 0.19 -19.13 1.71
C GLN A 237 1.22 -18.18 2.31
N GLN A 238 2.43 -18.19 1.74
CA GLN A 238 3.49 -17.22 2.01
C GLN A 238 3.89 -16.54 0.70
N GLU A 239 4.09 -15.24 0.73
CA GLU A 239 4.54 -14.47 -0.43
C GLU A 239 5.65 -13.50 -0.04
N ASP A 240 6.74 -13.50 -0.82
CA ASP A 240 7.86 -12.57 -0.72
C ASP A 240 8.15 -11.96 -2.09
N ILE A 241 8.11 -10.64 -2.16
CA ILE A 241 8.44 -9.86 -3.37
C ILE A 241 9.52 -8.87 -3.02
N LYS A 242 10.59 -8.85 -3.81
CA LYS A 242 11.72 -7.91 -3.67
C LYS A 242 12.02 -7.25 -5.00
N GLU A 243 12.21 -5.93 -4.98
CA GLU A 243 12.60 -5.15 -6.14
C GLU A 243 13.75 -4.22 -5.77
N GLN A 244 14.76 -4.13 -6.64
CA GLN A 244 15.91 -3.25 -6.46
C GLN A 244 16.21 -2.51 -7.75
N ASP A 245 16.46 -1.21 -7.62
CA ASP A 245 16.83 -0.30 -8.71
C ASP A 245 18.14 0.39 -8.38
N LEU A 246 19.12 0.30 -9.29
CA LEU A 246 20.34 1.12 -9.27
C LEU A 246 20.35 2.00 -10.51
N LYS A 247 20.50 3.30 -10.32
CA LYS A 247 20.49 4.29 -11.40
C LYS A 247 21.68 5.22 -11.27
N PHE A 248 22.28 5.52 -12.40
CA PHE A 248 23.29 6.56 -12.52
C PHE A 248 23.04 7.37 -13.78
N SER A 249 23.21 8.69 -13.70
CA SER A 249 23.15 9.59 -14.86
C SER A 249 24.14 10.72 -14.70
N ALA A 250 24.69 11.17 -15.81
CA ALA A 250 25.52 12.40 -15.88
C ALA A 250 25.15 13.16 -17.15
N ASN A 251 25.00 14.47 -17.02
CA ASN A 251 24.69 15.39 -18.09
C ASN A 251 25.72 16.52 -18.12
N PHE A 252 26.04 16.97 -19.32
CA PHE A 252 27.01 18.02 -19.57
C PHE A 252 26.40 19.08 -20.48
N LYS A 253 26.73 20.35 -20.21
CA LYS A 253 26.30 21.48 -21.02
C LYS A 253 27.49 22.44 -21.22
N LEU A 254 27.79 22.69 -22.47
CA LEU A 254 28.85 23.60 -22.87
C LEU A 254 28.25 24.74 -23.74
N PRO A 255 28.18 25.98 -23.27
CA PRO A 255 27.77 27.15 -24.06
C PRO A 255 28.90 27.60 -24.98
N PHE A 256 28.55 28.16 -26.16
CA PHE A 256 29.45 28.76 -27.11
C PHE A 256 29.21 30.26 -27.20
N LYS A 257 30.23 31.02 -27.67
CA LYS A 257 30.20 32.47 -27.76
C LYS A 257 29.07 33.04 -28.65
N ASN A 258 28.59 32.26 -29.61
CA ASN A 258 27.49 32.60 -30.53
C ASN A 258 26.08 32.39 -29.96
N GLY A 259 25.93 32.11 -28.66
CA GLY A 259 24.67 31.85 -28.02
C GLY A 259 24.18 30.36 -28.15
N ASN A 260 24.86 29.55 -28.95
CA ASN A 260 24.57 28.13 -29.06
C ASN A 260 25.09 27.37 -27.84
N LYS A 261 24.59 26.15 -27.64
CA LYS A 261 25.02 25.27 -26.55
C LYS A 261 25.00 23.80 -26.99
N LEU A 262 26.01 23.05 -26.60
CA LEU A 262 26.07 21.62 -26.71
C LEU A 262 25.57 21.01 -25.40
N LYS A 263 24.67 19.98 -25.49
CA LYS A 263 24.24 19.17 -24.36
C LYS A 263 24.41 17.71 -24.72
N PHE A 264 24.99 16.94 -23.83
CA PHE A 264 25.12 15.49 -23.95
C PHE A 264 25.08 14.84 -22.57
N GLY A 265 24.81 13.57 -22.51
CA GLY A 265 24.77 12.83 -21.23
C GLY A 265 24.54 11.35 -21.45
N ALA A 266 24.63 10.61 -20.37
CA ALA A 266 24.35 9.19 -20.33
C ALA A 266 23.58 8.83 -19.09
N LYS A 267 22.78 7.75 -19.16
CA LYS A 267 22.02 7.17 -18.08
C LYS A 267 22.11 5.65 -18.12
N VAL A 268 22.40 5.05 -16.98
CA VAL A 268 22.40 3.59 -16.79
C VAL A 268 21.37 3.26 -15.72
N VAL A 269 20.60 2.22 -15.97
CA VAL A 269 19.59 1.70 -15.02
C VAL A 269 19.76 0.18 -14.96
N ARG A 270 19.87 -0.35 -13.76
CA ARG A 270 19.76 -1.79 -13.47
C ARG A 270 18.59 -2.01 -12.54
N LYS A 271 17.67 -2.87 -12.95
CA LYS A 271 16.49 -3.25 -12.17
C LYS A 271 16.46 -4.77 -12.01
N THR A 272 16.18 -5.23 -10.79
CA THR A 272 15.93 -6.64 -10.48
C THR A 272 14.62 -6.77 -9.72
N LYS A 273 13.88 -7.84 -9.98
CA LYS A 273 12.64 -8.17 -9.27
C LYS A 273 12.57 -9.68 -9.08
N ASP A 274 12.37 -10.10 -7.84
CA ASP A 274 12.20 -11.48 -7.44
C ASP A 274 10.83 -11.63 -6.77
N LYS A 275 10.16 -12.74 -7.04
CA LYS A 275 8.89 -13.10 -6.40
C LYS A 275 8.91 -14.58 -6.08
N THR A 276 8.61 -14.91 -4.81
CA THR A 276 8.41 -16.29 -4.33
C THR A 276 7.01 -16.41 -3.75
N VAL A 277 6.32 -17.48 -4.06
CA VAL A 277 5.00 -17.84 -3.49
C VAL A 277 5.06 -19.31 -3.13
N ASP A 278 4.76 -19.62 -1.87
CA ASP A 278 4.67 -20.97 -1.32
C ASP A 278 3.26 -21.25 -0.80
N PHE A 279 2.77 -22.47 -0.98
CA PHE A 279 1.42 -22.93 -0.57
C PHE A 279 1.50 -24.14 0.34
#